data_f95ad02a41991f9d9b029a3ba4b277e6
#
_entry.id   f95ad02a41991f9d9b029a3ba4b277e6
#
_cell.length_a   1.000
_cell.length_b   1.000
_cell.length_c   1.000
_cell.angle_alpha   90.00
_cell.angle_beta   90.00
_cell.angle_gamma   90.00
#
_symmetry.space_group_name_H-M   'P 1'
#
loop_
_entity.id
_entity.type
_entity.pdbx_description
1 polymer ?
#
loop_
_entity_poly.entity_id
_entity_poly.type
_entity_poly.pdbx_seq_one_letter_code
_entity_poly.pdbx_strand_id
1 'polypeptide(L)'
;MLKINGLKKSYKNFPVLKGLSMSVEKGDVYGFLGTNGCGKTTTMNIICNIVPKDEGAIDFETENMKIGYLPESPALFDYMNGFEYLDFIGACCNYEGDVSKRTAEVLELTGMYDQAQRYIKGYSRGMIQRIGIAAALYSDPDLLILDEPTSALDPEGRAEIMDIIRKLADTGSTIILCTHILTDVERVANKVGILRQGVIIVEGTLSDLKKRFGSDKALTVISKNINETVEALKEVEIVEQVLVEPYGDITVKAKHGVNEAELFYKTVTTLAGKQIVPEGIWFKRLSLEQIYLGVNNGYFIPYSQTGGYM
;
A
#
# COMPACT_ATOMS: atom_id res chain seq x y z
N MET A 1 13.76 -12.16 1.54
CA MET A 1 13.08 -12.80 0.42
C MET A 1 13.49 -12.23 -0.94
N LEU A 2 13.30 -10.91 -1.18
CA LEU A 2 13.75 -10.19 -2.36
C LEU A 2 14.56 -8.97 -1.95
N LYS A 3 15.73 -8.77 -2.55
CA LYS A 3 16.56 -7.57 -2.33
C LYS A 3 17.01 -7.00 -3.67
N ILE A 4 16.78 -5.71 -3.86
CA ILE A 4 17.14 -4.96 -5.06
C ILE A 4 18.15 -3.89 -4.67
N ASN A 5 19.27 -3.81 -5.40
CA ASN A 5 20.35 -2.88 -5.14
C ASN A 5 20.70 -2.10 -6.41
N GLY A 6 20.47 -0.79 -6.38
CA GLY A 6 20.94 0.13 -7.41
C GLY A 6 20.36 -0.13 -8.80
N LEU A 7 19.11 -0.61 -8.91
CA LEU A 7 18.49 -0.98 -10.19
C LEU A 7 18.32 0.23 -11.10
N LYS A 8 18.87 0.12 -12.33
CA LYS A 8 18.72 1.14 -13.37
C LYS A 8 18.06 0.57 -14.62
N LYS A 9 17.25 1.41 -15.27
CA LYS A 9 16.61 1.10 -16.53
C LYS A 9 16.33 2.35 -17.34
N SER A 10 16.69 2.31 -18.61
CA SER A 10 16.40 3.37 -19.58
C SER A 10 15.69 2.79 -20.80
N TYR A 11 14.77 3.53 -21.36
CA TYR A 11 14.17 3.24 -22.65
C TYR A 11 14.66 4.28 -23.66
N LYS A 12 15.47 3.85 -24.63
CA LYS A 12 16.22 4.76 -25.52
C LYS A 12 17.06 5.71 -24.66
N ASN A 13 16.77 7.02 -24.71
CA ASN A 13 17.49 8.05 -23.96
C ASN A 13 16.74 8.53 -22.72
N PHE A 14 15.65 7.85 -22.32
CA PHE A 14 14.84 8.26 -21.18
C PHE A 14 15.09 7.34 -19.98
N PRO A 15 15.79 7.82 -18.91
CA PRO A 15 16.05 7.03 -17.71
C PRO A 15 14.78 6.95 -16.86
N VAL A 16 14.26 5.73 -16.69
CA VAL A 16 13.06 5.43 -15.89
C VAL A 16 13.45 5.06 -14.46
N LEU A 17 14.41 4.13 -14.28
CA LEU A 17 14.96 3.78 -12.98
C LEU A 17 16.39 4.31 -12.86
N LYS A 18 16.69 4.96 -11.72
CA LYS A 18 17.93 5.73 -11.54
C LYS A 18 18.75 5.26 -10.33
N GLY A 19 18.70 3.95 -10.03
CA GLY A 19 19.39 3.36 -8.89
C GLY A 19 18.42 2.99 -7.77
N LEU A 20 17.27 2.37 -8.13
CA LEU A 20 16.27 1.92 -7.18
C LEU A 20 16.84 0.80 -6.30
N SER A 21 16.67 0.94 -4.99
CA SER A 21 16.98 -0.11 -4.00
C SER A 21 15.76 -0.32 -3.11
N MET A 22 15.43 -1.58 -2.82
CA MET A 22 14.33 -1.97 -1.93
C MET A 22 14.55 -3.36 -1.38
N SER A 23 13.85 -3.70 -0.28
CA SER A 23 13.88 -5.04 0.28
C SER A 23 12.48 -5.50 0.70
N VAL A 24 12.17 -6.77 0.40
CA VAL A 24 10.92 -7.42 0.80
C VAL A 24 11.26 -8.69 1.57
N GLU A 25 10.77 -8.79 2.78
CA GLU A 25 10.96 -9.97 3.63
C GLU A 25 9.80 -10.97 3.42
N LYS A 26 10.01 -12.22 3.85
CA LYS A 26 8.95 -13.23 3.78
C LYS A 26 7.77 -12.85 4.67
N GLY A 27 6.56 -12.91 4.13
CA GLY A 27 5.34 -12.50 4.81
C GLY A 27 5.06 -10.99 4.80
N ASP A 28 5.91 -10.18 4.14
CA ASP A 28 5.62 -8.77 3.93
C ASP A 28 4.46 -8.57 2.94
N VAL A 29 3.58 -7.65 3.27
CA VAL A 29 2.73 -6.98 2.29
C VAL A 29 3.36 -5.62 2.03
N TYR A 30 4.15 -5.55 0.95
CA TYR A 30 4.92 -4.37 0.59
C TYR A 30 4.13 -3.45 -0.32
N GLY A 31 3.71 -2.29 0.16
CA GLY A 31 3.08 -1.24 -0.64
C GLY A 31 4.12 -0.48 -1.48
N PHE A 32 4.12 -0.67 -2.78
CA PHE A 32 5.00 0.02 -3.73
C PHE A 32 4.29 1.21 -4.34
N LEU A 33 4.50 2.38 -3.75
CA LEU A 33 3.75 3.60 -4.02
C LEU A 33 4.48 4.55 -4.97
N GLY A 34 3.71 5.24 -5.81
CA GLY A 34 4.27 6.28 -6.67
C GLY A 34 3.27 6.77 -7.70
N THR A 35 3.52 7.95 -8.27
CA THR A 35 2.70 8.52 -9.35
C THR A 35 2.80 7.68 -10.62
N ASN A 36 1.84 7.86 -11.54
CA ASN A 36 1.92 7.21 -12.85
C ASN A 36 3.18 7.64 -13.59
N GLY A 37 3.83 6.68 -14.25
CA GLY A 37 5.08 6.92 -14.99
C GLY A 37 6.35 7.03 -14.14
N CYS A 38 6.31 6.87 -12.80
CA CYS A 38 7.50 6.93 -11.96
C CYS A 38 8.40 5.67 -12.03
N GLY A 39 7.93 4.57 -12.68
CA GLY A 39 8.72 3.35 -12.88
C GLY A 39 8.18 2.11 -12.16
N LYS A 40 6.96 2.12 -11.57
CA LYS A 40 6.38 0.96 -10.85
C LYS A 40 6.31 -0.29 -11.73
N THR A 41 5.54 -0.25 -12.81
CA THR A 41 5.39 -1.37 -13.75
C THR A 41 6.72 -1.81 -14.36
N THR A 42 7.63 -0.86 -14.65
CA THR A 42 8.98 -1.19 -15.13
C THR A 42 9.76 -2.03 -14.10
N THR A 43 9.68 -1.65 -12.83
CA THR A 43 10.32 -2.40 -11.74
C THR A 43 9.73 -3.82 -11.64
N MET A 44 8.41 -3.96 -11.68
CA MET A 44 7.74 -5.28 -11.62
C MET A 44 8.10 -6.15 -12.81
N ASN A 45 8.10 -5.59 -14.02
CA ASN A 45 8.50 -6.32 -15.22
C ASN A 45 9.95 -6.81 -15.17
N ILE A 46 10.85 -6.05 -14.53
CA ILE A 46 12.25 -6.47 -14.35
C ILE A 46 12.34 -7.57 -13.28
N ILE A 47 11.61 -7.48 -12.17
CA ILE A 47 11.55 -8.52 -11.13
C ILE A 47 11.03 -9.85 -11.74
N CYS A 48 9.99 -9.77 -12.59
CA CYS A 48 9.42 -10.92 -13.30
C CYS A 48 10.25 -11.39 -14.50
N ASN A 49 11.43 -10.81 -14.74
CA ASN A 49 12.31 -11.13 -15.88
C ASN A 49 11.63 -10.95 -17.27
N ILE A 50 10.61 -10.11 -17.36
CA ILE A 50 9.93 -9.76 -18.63
C ILE A 50 10.75 -8.72 -19.38
N VAL A 51 11.40 -7.80 -18.67
CA VAL A 51 12.25 -6.74 -19.22
C VAL A 51 13.65 -6.85 -18.59
N PRO A 52 14.74 -6.84 -19.36
CA PRO A 52 16.09 -6.85 -18.81
C PRO A 52 16.42 -5.53 -18.11
N LYS A 53 17.11 -5.60 -16.97
CA LYS A 53 17.71 -4.44 -16.32
C LYS A 53 18.94 -3.95 -17.09
N ASP A 54 19.29 -2.67 -16.93
CA ASP A 54 20.53 -2.13 -17.51
C ASP A 54 21.69 -2.26 -16.51
N GLU A 55 21.47 -1.93 -15.22
CA GLU A 55 22.47 -2.03 -14.15
C GLU A 55 21.77 -2.41 -12.82
N GLY A 56 22.57 -2.75 -11.82
CA GLY A 56 22.11 -3.10 -10.47
C GLY A 56 21.97 -4.60 -10.28
N ALA A 57 21.58 -5.02 -9.08
CA ALA A 57 21.41 -6.41 -8.70
C ALA A 57 19.98 -6.66 -8.20
N ILE A 58 19.47 -7.86 -8.46
CA ILE A 58 18.25 -8.42 -7.88
C ILE A 58 18.64 -9.76 -7.30
N ASP A 59 18.50 -9.88 -5.99
CA ASP A 59 18.86 -11.06 -5.24
C ASP A 59 17.59 -11.68 -4.66
N PHE A 60 17.30 -12.92 -5.03
CA PHE A 60 16.26 -13.74 -4.43
C PHE A 60 16.88 -14.68 -3.41
N GLU A 61 16.18 -14.94 -2.32
CA GLU A 61 16.64 -15.87 -1.27
C GLU A 61 16.80 -17.31 -1.78
N THR A 62 16.01 -17.69 -2.77
CA THR A 62 16.08 -19.01 -3.44
C THR A 62 16.20 -18.85 -4.94
N GLU A 63 17.04 -19.69 -5.58
CA GLU A 63 17.26 -19.62 -7.04
C GLU A 63 16.00 -19.90 -7.88
N ASN A 64 15.06 -20.70 -7.34
CA ASN A 64 13.84 -21.11 -8.04
C ASN A 64 12.58 -20.49 -7.45
N MET A 65 12.64 -19.21 -7.04
CA MET A 65 11.49 -18.50 -6.49
C MET A 65 10.35 -18.41 -7.50
N LYS A 66 9.19 -18.91 -7.12
CA LYS A 66 7.97 -18.80 -7.93
C LYS A 66 7.35 -17.42 -7.73
N ILE A 67 7.14 -16.71 -8.82
CA ILE A 67 6.52 -15.38 -8.81
C ILE A 67 5.18 -15.46 -9.51
N GLY A 68 4.11 -15.07 -8.79
CA GLY A 68 2.80 -14.82 -9.38
C GLY A 68 2.70 -13.33 -9.74
N TYR A 69 2.27 -13.02 -10.95
CA TYR A 69 2.17 -11.63 -11.41
C TYR A 69 0.81 -11.32 -12.01
N LEU A 70 0.15 -10.32 -11.45
CA LEU A 70 -1.03 -9.67 -12.02
C LEU A 70 -0.61 -8.33 -12.62
N PRO A 71 -0.60 -8.16 -13.95
CA PRO A 71 -0.37 -6.85 -14.57
C PRO A 71 -1.61 -5.95 -14.42
N GLU A 72 -1.44 -4.63 -14.56
CA GLU A 72 -2.51 -3.63 -14.51
C GLU A 72 -3.69 -3.98 -15.45
N SER A 73 -3.38 -4.49 -16.64
CA SER A 73 -4.38 -4.94 -17.64
C SER A 73 -4.12 -6.40 -18.02
N PRO A 74 -4.74 -7.35 -17.32
CA PRO A 74 -4.56 -8.76 -17.65
C PRO A 74 -5.09 -9.08 -19.05
N ALA A 75 -4.27 -9.72 -19.87
CA ALA A 75 -4.67 -10.22 -21.18
C ALA A 75 -5.24 -11.63 -21.03
N LEU A 76 -6.57 -11.74 -21.02
CA LEU A 76 -7.28 -13.00 -20.91
C LEU A 76 -7.83 -13.44 -22.28
N PHE A 77 -8.16 -14.72 -22.41
CA PHE A 77 -8.73 -15.25 -23.64
C PHE A 77 -10.25 -15.18 -23.62
N ASP A 78 -10.85 -14.27 -24.38
CA ASP A 78 -12.28 -13.97 -24.42
C ASP A 78 -13.16 -15.17 -24.79
N TYR A 79 -12.63 -16.14 -25.55
CA TYR A 79 -13.32 -17.35 -26.03
C TYR A 79 -13.27 -18.50 -25.00
N MET A 80 -12.57 -18.37 -23.90
CA MET A 80 -12.54 -19.33 -22.79
C MET A 80 -13.50 -18.92 -21.68
N ASN A 81 -13.95 -19.89 -20.89
CA ASN A 81 -14.56 -19.63 -19.59
C ASN A 81 -13.47 -19.65 -18.48
N GLY A 82 -13.83 -19.33 -17.23
CA GLY A 82 -12.86 -19.23 -16.12
C GLY A 82 -12.16 -20.56 -15.79
N PHE A 83 -12.86 -21.68 -15.87
CA PHE A 83 -12.27 -23.01 -15.66
C PHE A 83 -11.26 -23.35 -16.75
N GLU A 84 -11.65 -23.22 -18.02
CA GLU A 84 -10.79 -23.49 -19.17
C GLU A 84 -9.54 -22.62 -19.15
N TYR A 85 -9.68 -21.34 -18.78
CA TYR A 85 -8.55 -20.42 -18.69
C TYR A 85 -7.57 -20.82 -17.58
N LEU A 86 -8.06 -21.18 -16.40
CA LEU A 86 -7.20 -21.56 -15.29
C LEU A 86 -6.56 -22.95 -15.49
N ASP A 87 -7.26 -23.90 -16.10
CA ASP A 87 -6.69 -25.18 -16.50
C ASP A 87 -5.56 -24.98 -17.52
N PHE A 88 -5.74 -24.06 -18.48
CA PHE A 88 -4.69 -23.65 -19.41
C PHE A 88 -3.49 -23.03 -18.68
N ILE A 89 -3.70 -22.15 -17.69
CA ILE A 89 -2.64 -21.59 -16.85
C ILE A 89 -1.89 -22.71 -16.10
N GLY A 90 -2.62 -23.68 -15.55
CA GLY A 90 -2.04 -24.86 -14.90
C GLY A 90 -1.09 -25.64 -15.80
N ALA A 91 -1.48 -25.85 -17.05
CA ALA A 91 -0.64 -26.47 -18.06
C ALA A 91 0.59 -25.62 -18.42
N CYS A 92 0.43 -24.30 -18.53
CA CYS A 92 1.53 -23.38 -18.85
C CYS A 92 2.58 -23.29 -17.73
N CYS A 93 2.18 -23.36 -16.46
CA CYS A 93 3.12 -23.33 -15.34
C CYS A 93 3.62 -24.72 -14.91
N ASN A 94 3.31 -25.78 -15.67
CA ASN A 94 3.65 -27.18 -15.37
C ASN A 94 3.26 -27.57 -13.94
N TYR A 95 2.00 -27.29 -13.57
CA TYR A 95 1.52 -27.63 -12.24
C TYR A 95 1.44 -29.14 -12.07
N GLU A 96 2.17 -29.68 -11.09
CA GLU A 96 2.33 -31.13 -10.89
C GLU A 96 1.20 -31.76 -10.04
N GLY A 97 0.29 -30.94 -9.47
CA GLY A 97 -0.81 -31.40 -8.65
C GLY A 97 -2.08 -31.73 -9.43
N ASP A 98 -3.18 -31.93 -8.70
CA ASP A 98 -4.51 -32.07 -9.28
C ASP A 98 -5.00 -30.72 -9.83
N VAL A 99 -4.98 -30.60 -11.18
CA VAL A 99 -5.37 -29.37 -11.90
C VAL A 99 -6.81 -28.96 -11.56
N SER A 100 -7.76 -29.91 -11.60
CA SER A 100 -9.17 -29.61 -11.34
C SER A 100 -9.40 -29.10 -9.90
N LYS A 101 -8.73 -29.73 -8.94
CA LYS A 101 -8.78 -29.32 -7.55
C LYS A 101 -8.17 -27.92 -7.37
N ARG A 102 -7.00 -27.68 -7.98
CA ARG A 102 -6.33 -26.36 -7.87
C ARG A 102 -7.14 -25.26 -8.53
N THR A 103 -7.72 -25.51 -9.70
CA THR A 103 -8.62 -24.58 -10.38
C THR A 103 -9.80 -24.20 -9.49
N ALA A 104 -10.45 -25.18 -8.84
CA ALA A 104 -11.54 -24.92 -7.89
C ALA A 104 -11.06 -24.05 -6.70
N GLU A 105 -9.93 -24.41 -6.08
CA GLU A 105 -9.36 -23.69 -4.95
C GLU A 105 -9.10 -22.19 -5.24
N VAL A 106 -8.44 -21.89 -6.37
CA VAL A 106 -8.13 -20.48 -6.72
C VAL A 106 -9.37 -19.70 -7.12
N LEU A 107 -10.38 -20.36 -7.73
CA LEU A 107 -11.68 -19.77 -8.05
C LEU A 107 -12.48 -19.44 -6.78
N GLU A 108 -12.52 -20.34 -5.81
CA GLU A 108 -13.17 -20.12 -4.51
C GLU A 108 -12.50 -18.97 -3.76
N LEU A 109 -11.16 -18.97 -3.68
CA LEU A 109 -10.38 -17.95 -2.99
C LEU A 109 -10.62 -16.55 -3.57
N THR A 110 -10.81 -16.45 -4.88
CA THR A 110 -11.07 -15.18 -5.57
C THR A 110 -12.56 -14.87 -5.74
N GLY A 111 -13.46 -15.72 -5.20
CA GLY A 111 -14.91 -15.55 -5.29
C GLY A 111 -15.46 -15.63 -6.72
N MET A 112 -14.77 -16.39 -7.59
CA MET A 112 -15.15 -16.51 -9.00
C MET A 112 -15.77 -17.85 -9.35
N TYR A 113 -15.84 -18.82 -8.42
CA TYR A 113 -16.26 -20.19 -8.70
C TYR A 113 -17.63 -20.26 -9.38
N ASP A 114 -18.66 -19.59 -8.84
CA ASP A 114 -20.02 -19.61 -9.40
C ASP A 114 -20.14 -18.90 -10.76
N GLN A 115 -19.22 -17.97 -11.05
CA GLN A 115 -19.21 -17.20 -12.30
C GLN A 115 -18.29 -17.81 -13.37
N ALA A 116 -17.45 -18.78 -13.00
CA ALA A 116 -16.38 -19.29 -13.85
C ALA A 116 -16.90 -20.09 -15.09
N GLN A 117 -18.14 -20.56 -15.09
CA GLN A 117 -18.79 -21.19 -16.25
C GLN A 117 -19.07 -20.21 -17.41
N ARG A 118 -19.14 -18.91 -17.11
CA ARG A 118 -19.41 -17.89 -18.14
C ARG A 118 -18.14 -17.61 -18.95
N TYR A 119 -18.31 -17.29 -20.24
CA TYR A 119 -17.19 -16.84 -21.06
C TYR A 119 -16.60 -15.53 -20.57
N ILE A 120 -15.26 -15.43 -20.62
CA ILE A 120 -14.48 -14.28 -20.14
C ILE A 120 -14.87 -12.98 -20.85
N LYS A 121 -15.25 -13.03 -22.14
CA LYS A 121 -15.76 -11.85 -22.87
C LYS A 121 -16.96 -11.14 -22.21
N GLY A 122 -17.66 -11.85 -21.32
CA GLY A 122 -18.81 -11.31 -20.57
C GLY A 122 -18.46 -10.87 -19.14
N TYR A 123 -17.20 -10.88 -18.76
CA TYR A 123 -16.77 -10.50 -17.42
C TYR A 123 -16.73 -8.97 -17.24
N SER A 124 -17.10 -8.52 -16.05
CA SER A 124 -16.84 -7.15 -15.61
C SER A 124 -15.34 -6.93 -15.35
N ARG A 125 -14.91 -5.69 -15.24
CA ARG A 125 -13.53 -5.36 -14.88
C ARG A 125 -13.09 -6.02 -13.56
N GLY A 126 -13.95 -6.01 -12.54
CA GLY A 126 -13.68 -6.68 -11.26
C GLY A 126 -13.53 -8.20 -11.42
N MET A 127 -14.37 -8.84 -12.26
CA MET A 127 -14.23 -10.27 -12.57
C MET A 127 -12.92 -10.57 -13.30
N ILE A 128 -12.50 -9.72 -14.24
CA ILE A 128 -11.21 -9.84 -14.95
C ILE A 128 -10.05 -9.75 -13.98
N GLN A 129 -10.07 -8.81 -13.03
CA GLN A 129 -9.03 -8.71 -12.01
C GLN A 129 -9.01 -9.93 -11.09
N ARG A 130 -10.16 -10.42 -10.65
CA ARG A 130 -10.24 -11.61 -9.77
C ARG A 130 -9.74 -12.87 -10.46
N ILE A 131 -10.08 -13.11 -11.73
CA ILE A 131 -9.52 -14.22 -12.51
C ILE A 131 -8.01 -14.04 -12.74
N GLY A 132 -7.55 -12.81 -12.95
CA GLY A 132 -6.12 -12.50 -13.05
C GLY A 132 -5.36 -12.82 -11.76
N ILE A 133 -5.94 -12.51 -10.59
CA ILE A 133 -5.39 -12.91 -9.28
C ILE A 133 -5.37 -14.43 -9.16
N ALA A 134 -6.46 -15.13 -9.53
CA ALA A 134 -6.52 -16.59 -9.52
C ALA A 134 -5.42 -17.22 -10.38
N ALA A 135 -5.18 -16.67 -11.57
CA ALA A 135 -4.09 -17.10 -12.45
C ALA A 135 -2.70 -16.85 -11.84
N ALA A 136 -2.48 -15.68 -11.23
CA ALA A 136 -1.22 -15.36 -10.55
C ALA A 136 -0.95 -16.27 -9.34
N LEU A 137 -1.99 -16.77 -8.67
CA LEU A 137 -1.90 -17.67 -7.53
C LEU A 137 -1.75 -19.15 -7.92
N TYR A 138 -1.95 -19.47 -9.20
CA TYR A 138 -2.11 -20.88 -9.64
C TYR A 138 -0.90 -21.75 -9.32
N SER A 139 0.32 -21.24 -9.55
CA SER A 139 1.57 -21.97 -9.31
C SER A 139 1.99 -22.07 -7.85
N ASP A 140 1.15 -21.60 -6.91
CA ASP A 140 1.51 -21.47 -5.50
C ASP A 140 2.79 -20.63 -5.31
N PRO A 141 2.72 -19.32 -5.63
CA PRO A 141 3.90 -18.48 -5.68
C PRO A 141 4.47 -18.14 -4.30
N ASP A 142 5.80 -18.07 -4.22
CA ASP A 142 6.51 -17.54 -3.04
C ASP A 142 6.32 -16.03 -2.90
N LEU A 143 6.23 -15.32 -4.04
CA LEU A 143 6.03 -13.87 -4.13
C LEU A 143 4.88 -13.56 -5.10
N LEU A 144 3.86 -12.86 -4.62
CA LEU A 144 2.76 -12.36 -5.43
C LEU A 144 2.97 -10.88 -5.72
N ILE A 145 2.96 -10.49 -6.98
CA ILE A 145 3.06 -9.10 -7.45
C ILE A 145 1.72 -8.70 -8.08
N LEU A 146 1.12 -7.63 -7.55
CA LEU A 146 -0.15 -7.09 -8.01
C LEU A 146 0.08 -5.65 -8.49
N ASP A 147 0.00 -5.41 -9.81
CA ASP A 147 0.19 -4.09 -10.39
C ASP A 147 -1.16 -3.41 -10.64
N GLU A 148 -1.47 -2.37 -9.85
CA GLU A 148 -2.70 -1.57 -9.88
C GLU A 148 -4.00 -2.43 -9.84
N PRO A 149 -4.14 -3.42 -8.92
CA PRO A 149 -5.21 -4.40 -8.96
C PRO A 149 -6.61 -3.82 -8.77
N THR A 150 -6.72 -2.62 -8.19
CA THR A 150 -7.98 -1.94 -7.89
C THR A 150 -8.24 -0.74 -8.80
N SER A 151 -7.32 -0.43 -9.72
CA SER A 151 -7.47 0.70 -10.63
C SER A 151 -8.70 0.51 -11.53
N ALA A 152 -9.44 1.59 -11.77
CA ALA A 152 -10.64 1.61 -12.62
C ALA A 152 -11.79 0.66 -12.19
N LEU A 153 -11.82 0.25 -10.92
CA LEU A 153 -12.94 -0.46 -10.29
C LEU A 153 -13.85 0.53 -9.55
N ASP A 154 -15.12 0.17 -9.47
CA ASP A 154 -16.06 0.82 -8.57
C ASP A 154 -15.74 0.51 -7.09
N PRO A 155 -16.33 1.22 -6.12
CA PRO A 155 -16.03 1.02 -4.71
C PRO A 155 -16.28 -0.42 -4.21
N GLU A 156 -17.29 -1.11 -4.73
CA GLU A 156 -17.64 -2.46 -4.36
C GLU A 156 -16.61 -3.48 -4.87
N GLY A 157 -16.31 -3.45 -6.17
CA GLY A 157 -15.27 -4.31 -6.77
C GLY A 157 -13.88 -4.07 -6.18
N ARG A 158 -13.58 -2.80 -5.80
CA ARG A 158 -12.35 -2.47 -5.09
C ARG A 158 -12.30 -3.12 -3.69
N ALA A 159 -13.42 -3.06 -2.94
CA ALA A 159 -13.50 -3.70 -1.62
C ALA A 159 -13.30 -5.21 -1.71
N GLU A 160 -13.92 -5.88 -2.70
CA GLU A 160 -13.77 -7.32 -2.94
C GLU A 160 -12.31 -7.72 -3.21
N ILE A 161 -11.59 -6.97 -4.07
CA ILE A 161 -10.16 -7.23 -4.33
C ILE A 161 -9.33 -7.03 -3.07
N MET A 162 -9.59 -5.97 -2.29
CA MET A 162 -8.86 -5.71 -1.06
C MET A 162 -9.10 -6.79 0.00
N ASP A 163 -10.29 -7.37 0.05
CA ASP A 163 -10.60 -8.49 0.96
C ASP A 163 -9.87 -9.78 0.54
N ILE A 164 -9.71 -10.04 -0.77
CA ILE A 164 -8.89 -11.13 -1.28
C ILE A 164 -7.43 -10.93 -0.85
N ILE A 165 -6.85 -9.74 -1.08
CA ILE A 165 -5.48 -9.42 -0.72
C ILE A 165 -5.27 -9.57 0.79
N ARG A 166 -6.23 -9.13 1.63
CA ARG A 166 -6.16 -9.29 3.08
C ARG A 166 -6.15 -10.77 3.49
N LYS A 167 -7.02 -11.61 2.93
CA LYS A 167 -7.05 -13.05 3.21
C LYS A 167 -5.71 -13.70 2.87
N LEU A 168 -5.09 -13.33 1.74
CA LEU A 168 -3.76 -13.80 1.35
C LEU A 168 -2.68 -13.37 2.34
N ALA A 169 -2.72 -12.10 2.78
CA ALA A 169 -1.81 -11.58 3.80
C ALA A 169 -1.94 -12.34 5.12
N ASP A 170 -3.18 -12.61 5.57
CA ASP A 170 -3.47 -13.32 6.82
C ASP A 170 -2.96 -14.77 6.79
N THR A 171 -2.83 -15.38 5.60
CA THR A 171 -2.20 -16.71 5.41
C THR A 171 -0.68 -16.66 5.35
N GLY A 172 -0.06 -15.49 5.46
CA GLY A 172 1.39 -15.31 5.43
C GLY A 172 2.00 -15.20 4.04
N SER A 173 1.19 -14.97 3.00
CA SER A 173 1.68 -14.72 1.65
C SER A 173 2.55 -13.47 1.60
N THR A 174 3.64 -13.51 0.81
CA THR A 174 4.46 -12.34 0.54
C THR A 174 3.91 -11.62 -0.69
N ILE A 175 3.57 -10.33 -0.55
CA ILE A 175 2.85 -9.58 -1.58
C ILE A 175 3.56 -8.26 -1.85
N ILE A 176 3.77 -7.92 -3.12
CA ILE A 176 4.08 -6.54 -3.56
C ILE A 176 2.81 -5.98 -4.18
N LEU A 177 2.25 -4.95 -3.55
CA LEU A 177 1.09 -4.21 -4.03
C LEU A 177 1.54 -2.89 -4.63
N CYS A 178 1.57 -2.81 -5.98
CA CYS A 178 1.87 -1.58 -6.69
C CYS A 178 0.59 -0.80 -6.89
N THR A 179 0.52 0.41 -6.36
CA THR A 179 -0.65 1.27 -6.56
C THR A 179 -0.31 2.74 -6.30
N HIS A 180 -1.15 3.63 -6.80
CA HIS A 180 -1.15 5.05 -6.44
C HIS A 180 -2.25 5.36 -5.41
N ILE A 181 -3.05 4.36 -4.99
CA ILE A 181 -4.16 4.50 -4.06
C ILE A 181 -3.68 4.21 -2.64
N LEU A 182 -3.39 5.27 -1.89
CA LEU A 182 -2.76 5.20 -0.57
C LEU A 182 -3.63 4.48 0.47
N THR A 183 -4.94 4.66 0.39
CA THR A 183 -5.88 4.01 1.31
C THR A 183 -5.91 2.49 1.17
N ASP A 184 -5.64 1.92 -0.02
CA ASP A 184 -5.55 0.48 -0.22
C ASP A 184 -4.31 -0.07 0.49
N VAL A 185 -3.18 0.59 0.29
CA VAL A 185 -1.92 0.21 0.96
C VAL A 185 -2.06 0.32 2.48
N GLU A 186 -2.67 1.39 3.00
CA GLU A 186 -2.84 1.59 4.45
C GLU A 186 -3.70 0.49 5.10
N ARG A 187 -4.56 -0.17 4.33
CA ARG A 187 -5.44 -1.26 4.81
C ARG A 187 -4.74 -2.61 4.97
N VAL A 188 -3.74 -2.91 4.16
CA VAL A 188 -3.17 -4.26 4.09
C VAL A 188 -1.65 -4.32 4.21
N ALA A 189 -0.92 -3.25 3.87
CA ALA A 189 0.53 -3.27 3.87
C ALA A 189 1.10 -3.10 5.29
N ASN A 190 2.15 -3.85 5.59
CA ASN A 190 2.97 -3.66 6.79
C ASN A 190 4.22 -2.82 6.51
N LYS A 191 4.71 -2.83 5.27
CA LYS A 191 5.90 -2.10 4.81
C LYS A 191 5.57 -1.33 3.52
N VAL A 192 6.17 -0.16 3.33
CA VAL A 192 5.95 0.65 2.13
C VAL A 192 7.24 1.22 1.60
N GLY A 193 7.29 1.38 0.28
CA GLY A 193 8.31 2.11 -0.45
C GLY A 193 7.67 3.17 -1.34
N ILE A 194 8.10 4.43 -1.21
CA ILE A 194 7.62 5.54 -2.03
C ILE A 194 8.62 5.78 -3.15
N LEU A 195 8.19 5.47 -4.38
CA LEU A 195 8.96 5.66 -5.61
C LEU A 195 8.70 7.04 -6.19
N ARG A 196 9.77 7.79 -6.44
CA ARG A 196 9.71 9.09 -7.11
C ARG A 196 10.85 9.21 -8.10
N GLN A 197 10.53 9.53 -9.35
CA GLN A 197 11.51 9.75 -10.43
C GLN A 197 12.57 8.64 -10.57
N GLY A 198 12.14 7.37 -10.38
CA GLY A 198 12.98 6.19 -10.56
C GLY A 198 13.86 5.82 -9.38
N VAL A 199 13.66 6.42 -8.21
CA VAL A 199 14.33 6.07 -6.94
C VAL A 199 13.34 5.94 -5.79
N ILE A 200 13.62 5.05 -4.85
CA ILE A 200 12.88 4.98 -3.58
C ILE A 200 13.36 6.14 -2.69
N ILE A 201 12.46 7.04 -2.34
CA ILE A 201 12.77 8.20 -1.49
C ILE A 201 12.43 7.96 -0.02
N VAL A 202 11.53 7.04 0.26
CA VAL A 202 11.17 6.60 1.61
C VAL A 202 10.88 5.10 1.56
N GLU A 203 11.43 4.35 2.52
CA GLU A 203 11.13 2.94 2.76
C GLU A 203 11.06 2.68 4.27
N GLY A 204 10.15 1.80 4.69
CA GLY A 204 10.03 1.38 6.08
C GLY A 204 8.68 0.77 6.41
N THR A 205 8.51 0.29 7.64
CA THR A 205 7.20 -0.16 8.11
C THR A 205 6.26 1.04 8.27
N LEU A 206 4.95 0.83 8.09
CA LEU A 206 3.96 1.89 8.31
C LEU A 206 4.07 2.48 9.72
N SER A 207 4.35 1.63 10.71
CA SER A 207 4.54 2.06 12.10
C SER A 207 5.74 2.99 12.26
N ASP A 208 6.89 2.63 11.67
CA ASP A 208 8.11 3.44 11.77
C ASP A 208 7.98 4.75 11.00
N LEU A 209 7.33 4.72 9.84
CA LEU A 209 7.08 5.94 9.07
C LEU A 209 6.14 6.88 9.83
N LYS A 210 5.05 6.36 10.42
CA LYS A 210 4.14 7.16 11.26
C LYS A 210 4.86 7.74 12.49
N LYS A 211 5.80 7.01 13.11
CA LYS A 211 6.62 7.52 14.20
C LYS A 211 7.64 8.57 13.72
N ARG A 212 8.32 8.31 12.60
CA ARG A 212 9.38 9.18 12.07
C ARG A 212 8.85 10.52 11.57
N PHE A 213 7.72 10.51 10.86
CA PHE A 213 7.12 11.72 10.28
C PHE A 213 6.04 12.33 11.17
N GLY A 214 5.55 11.60 12.17
CA GLY A 214 4.54 12.04 13.13
C GLY A 214 5.13 12.80 14.33
N SER A 215 6.09 13.70 14.09
CA SER A 215 6.74 14.48 15.15
C SER A 215 5.78 15.44 15.88
N ASP A 216 4.70 15.85 15.24
CA ASP A 216 3.72 16.75 15.83
C ASP A 216 2.69 15.93 16.62
N LYS A 217 2.89 15.84 17.92
CA LYS A 217 1.89 15.28 18.81
C LYS A 217 0.67 16.18 18.79
N ALA A 218 -0.41 15.66 18.24
CA ALA A 218 -1.65 16.40 18.09
C ALA A 218 -2.85 15.56 18.51
N LEU A 219 -3.86 16.25 19.02
CA LEU A 219 -5.20 15.69 19.27
C LEU A 219 -6.20 16.28 18.28
N THR A 220 -7.17 15.48 17.92
CA THR A 220 -8.41 15.96 17.31
C THR A 220 -9.47 16.01 18.38
N VAL A 221 -10.15 17.14 18.49
CA VAL A 221 -11.27 17.37 19.42
C VAL A 221 -12.51 17.73 18.59
N ILE A 222 -13.60 17.02 18.79
CA ILE A 222 -14.91 17.37 18.23
C ILE A 222 -15.76 17.98 19.34
N SER A 223 -16.34 19.15 19.07
CA SER A 223 -17.19 19.86 20.01
C SER A 223 -18.31 20.60 19.30
N LYS A 224 -19.50 20.65 19.92
CA LYS A 224 -20.61 21.48 19.44
C LYS A 224 -20.31 22.98 19.49
N ASN A 225 -19.58 23.39 20.52
CA ASN A 225 -19.23 24.78 20.78
C ASN A 225 -17.78 25.05 20.35
N ILE A 226 -17.52 25.06 19.03
CA ILE A 226 -16.17 25.19 18.47
C ILE A 226 -15.42 26.39 19.04
N ASN A 227 -16.02 27.60 19.02
CA ASN A 227 -15.36 28.83 19.45
C ASN A 227 -14.94 28.78 20.92
N GLU A 228 -15.83 28.35 21.81
CA GLU A 228 -15.55 28.23 23.24
C GLU A 228 -14.48 27.19 23.52
N THR A 229 -14.54 26.06 22.80
CA THR A 229 -13.54 24.97 22.89
C THR A 229 -12.16 25.46 22.42
N VAL A 230 -12.09 26.19 21.32
CA VAL A 230 -10.83 26.73 20.77
C VAL A 230 -10.21 27.73 21.76
N GLU A 231 -10.99 28.65 22.34
CA GLU A 231 -10.48 29.61 23.33
C GLU A 231 -9.98 28.88 24.59
N ALA A 232 -10.70 27.88 25.07
CA ALA A 232 -10.26 27.06 26.19
C ALA A 232 -8.94 26.33 25.91
N LEU A 233 -8.78 25.78 24.71
CA LEU A 233 -7.59 25.01 24.33
C LEU A 233 -6.36 25.89 24.08
N LYS A 234 -6.52 27.14 23.65
CA LYS A 234 -5.43 28.13 23.53
C LYS A 234 -4.81 28.50 24.86
N GLU A 235 -5.55 28.40 25.97
CA GLU A 235 -5.04 28.68 27.31
C GLU A 235 -4.16 27.55 27.88
N VAL A 236 -4.12 26.38 27.24
CA VAL A 236 -3.33 25.24 27.71
C VAL A 236 -1.85 25.51 27.43
N GLU A 237 -1.06 25.67 28.47
CA GLU A 237 0.36 26.07 28.41
C GLU A 237 1.24 25.21 27.47
N ILE A 238 0.94 23.91 27.39
CA ILE A 238 1.70 22.94 26.57
C ILE A 238 1.23 22.86 25.12
N VAL A 239 0.20 23.61 24.75
CA VAL A 239 -0.31 23.70 23.38
C VAL A 239 0.48 24.75 22.61
N GLU A 240 0.97 24.39 21.42
CA GLU A 240 1.62 25.29 20.49
C GLU A 240 0.63 25.96 19.57
N GLN A 241 -0.35 25.19 19.05
CA GLN A 241 -1.30 25.66 18.04
C GLN A 241 -2.64 24.96 18.19
N VAL A 242 -3.71 25.71 17.98
CA VAL A 242 -5.07 25.20 17.85
C VAL A 242 -5.59 25.63 16.47
N LEU A 243 -6.01 24.66 15.65
CA LEU A 243 -6.51 24.86 14.29
C LEU A 243 -7.93 24.30 14.18
N VAL A 244 -8.80 25.01 13.47
CA VAL A 244 -10.11 24.50 13.10
C VAL A 244 -10.03 24.00 11.66
N GLU A 245 -10.30 22.71 11.46
CA GLU A 245 -10.32 22.07 10.16
C GLU A 245 -11.61 22.42 9.38
N PRO A 246 -11.65 22.26 8.05
CA PRO A 246 -12.79 22.67 7.22
C PRO A 246 -14.15 22.09 7.64
N TYR A 247 -14.18 20.94 8.28
CA TYR A 247 -15.40 20.26 8.74
C TYR A 247 -15.74 20.52 10.21
N GLY A 248 -15.00 21.43 10.88
CA GLY A 248 -15.28 21.83 12.25
C GLY A 248 -14.48 21.06 13.31
N ASP A 249 -13.69 20.06 12.93
CA ASP A 249 -12.78 19.36 13.82
C ASP A 249 -11.69 20.32 14.32
N ILE A 250 -11.34 20.22 15.60
CA ILE A 250 -10.32 21.05 16.22
C ILE A 250 -9.03 20.25 16.37
N THR A 251 -7.96 20.65 15.70
CA THR A 251 -6.62 20.07 15.85
C THR A 251 -5.83 20.84 16.90
N VAL A 252 -5.36 20.15 17.93
CA VAL A 252 -4.55 20.70 19.04
C VAL A 252 -3.13 20.16 18.92
N LYS A 253 -2.15 21.00 18.60
CA LYS A 253 -0.74 20.62 18.49
C LYS A 253 0.00 20.94 19.78
N ALA A 254 0.82 19.99 20.23
CA ALA A 254 1.68 20.15 21.42
C ALA A 254 2.96 20.91 21.08
N LYS A 255 3.49 21.63 22.06
CA LYS A 255 4.85 22.17 22.01
C LYS A 255 5.89 21.04 21.94
N HIS A 256 7.07 21.35 21.41
CA HIS A 256 8.18 20.40 21.35
C HIS A 256 8.53 19.86 22.75
N GLY A 257 8.75 18.56 22.85
CA GLY A 257 9.10 17.88 24.10
C GLY A 257 7.92 17.37 24.95
N VAL A 258 6.70 17.82 24.71
CA VAL A 258 5.49 17.33 25.39
C VAL A 258 5.17 15.89 24.94
N ASN A 259 4.76 15.02 25.85
CA ASN A 259 4.32 13.66 25.48
C ASN A 259 2.80 13.60 25.22
N GLU A 260 2.36 12.57 24.49
CA GLU A 260 0.96 12.40 24.10
C GLU A 260 0.00 12.30 25.31
N ALA A 261 0.40 11.56 26.34
CA ALA A 261 -0.42 11.40 27.54
C ALA A 261 -0.61 12.72 28.29
N GLU A 262 0.43 13.52 28.37
CA GLU A 262 0.38 14.85 28.98
C GLU A 262 -0.51 15.81 28.20
N LEU A 263 -0.37 15.83 26.86
CA LEU A 263 -1.26 16.63 25.99
C LEU A 263 -2.72 16.23 26.20
N PHE A 264 -3.01 14.94 26.17
CA PHE A 264 -4.37 14.42 26.35
C PHE A 264 -4.92 14.81 27.73
N TYR A 265 -4.16 14.55 28.81
CA TYR A 265 -4.56 14.86 30.18
C TYR A 265 -4.85 16.35 30.38
N LYS A 266 -3.95 17.22 29.95
CA LYS A 266 -4.12 18.68 30.07
C LYS A 266 -5.32 19.18 29.23
N THR A 267 -5.48 18.67 28.00
CA THR A 267 -6.63 19.00 27.16
C THR A 267 -7.95 18.63 27.85
N VAL A 268 -8.08 17.39 28.32
CA VAL A 268 -9.30 16.91 28.97
C VAL A 268 -9.60 17.67 30.27
N THR A 269 -8.61 17.88 31.12
CA THR A 269 -8.77 18.58 32.40
C THR A 269 -9.16 20.05 32.20
N THR A 270 -8.61 20.73 31.20
CA THR A 270 -8.96 22.12 30.88
C THR A 270 -10.40 22.22 30.39
N LEU A 271 -10.83 21.36 29.46
CA LEU A 271 -12.19 21.33 28.98
C LEU A 271 -13.18 21.01 30.10
N ALA A 272 -12.88 20.02 30.94
CA ALA A 272 -13.71 19.65 32.09
C ALA A 272 -13.84 20.81 33.11
N GLY A 273 -12.75 21.51 33.39
CA GLY A 273 -12.76 22.67 34.30
C GLY A 273 -13.63 23.83 33.80
N LYS A 274 -13.77 23.96 32.48
CA LYS A 274 -14.64 24.94 31.82
C LYS A 274 -16.05 24.39 31.50
N GLN A 275 -16.37 23.19 31.97
CA GLN A 275 -17.64 22.49 31.73
C GLN A 275 -17.95 22.26 30.25
N ILE A 276 -16.90 22.19 29.40
CA ILE A 276 -17.01 21.89 27.98
C ILE A 276 -16.92 20.37 27.82
N VAL A 277 -17.97 19.74 27.30
CA VAL A 277 -18.03 18.31 27.03
C VAL A 277 -17.80 18.09 25.54
N PRO A 278 -16.62 17.58 25.11
CA PRO A 278 -16.39 17.26 23.72
C PRO A 278 -17.18 16.00 23.30
N GLU A 279 -17.57 15.92 22.04
CA GLU A 279 -18.20 14.74 21.46
C GLU A 279 -17.18 13.61 21.22
N GLY A 280 -15.91 13.98 21.03
CA GLY A 280 -14.80 13.04 20.86
C GLY A 280 -13.43 13.70 21.02
N ILE A 281 -12.46 12.94 21.55
CA ILE A 281 -11.06 13.32 21.62
C ILE A 281 -10.23 12.08 21.26
N TRP A 282 -9.33 12.22 20.30
CA TRP A 282 -8.38 11.16 19.95
C TRP A 282 -7.05 11.73 19.44
N PHE A 283 -6.00 10.92 19.47
CA PHE A 283 -4.71 11.30 18.92
C PHE A 283 -4.78 11.39 17.40
N LYS A 284 -4.36 12.54 16.85
CA LYS A 284 -4.24 12.73 15.41
C LYS A 284 -3.02 11.93 14.92
N ARG A 285 -3.29 10.81 14.26
CA ARG A 285 -2.24 10.00 13.64
C ARG A 285 -2.08 10.42 12.20
N LEU A 286 -0.84 10.58 11.75
CA LEU A 286 -0.58 10.82 10.34
C LEU A 286 -1.07 9.64 9.50
N SER A 287 -1.87 9.95 8.47
CA SER A 287 -2.21 8.99 7.43
C SER A 287 -1.01 8.79 6.49
N LEU A 288 -1.00 7.67 5.78
CA LEU A 288 0.00 7.45 4.73
C LEU A 288 -0.07 8.54 3.65
N GLU A 289 -1.26 9.08 3.40
CA GLU A 289 -1.47 10.20 2.48
C GLU A 289 -0.74 11.47 2.92
N GLN A 290 -0.82 11.82 4.20
CA GLN A 290 -0.10 12.99 4.73
C GLN A 290 1.41 12.80 4.66
N ILE A 291 1.91 11.59 4.94
CA ILE A 291 3.32 11.24 4.78
C ILE A 291 3.73 11.38 3.30
N TYR A 292 2.95 10.80 2.39
CA TYR A 292 3.21 10.84 0.96
C TYR A 292 3.26 12.27 0.42
N LEU A 293 2.28 13.10 0.77
CA LEU A 293 2.24 14.52 0.38
C LEU A 293 3.39 15.31 0.99
N GLY A 294 3.70 15.09 2.27
CA GLY A 294 4.81 15.76 2.95
C GLY A 294 6.16 15.46 2.32
N VAL A 295 6.41 14.20 1.96
CA VAL A 295 7.65 13.78 1.29
C VAL A 295 7.72 14.35 -0.14
N ASN A 296 6.61 14.35 -0.89
CA ASN A 296 6.58 14.87 -2.25
C ASN A 296 6.72 16.38 -2.32
N ASN A 297 6.19 17.12 -1.35
CA ASN A 297 6.26 18.58 -1.28
C ASN A 297 7.55 19.09 -0.60
N GLY A 298 8.43 18.20 -0.16
CA GLY A 298 9.69 18.56 0.49
C GLY A 298 9.55 19.02 1.95
N TYR A 299 8.38 18.83 2.57
CA TYR A 299 8.20 19.10 3.99
C TYR A 299 8.92 18.09 4.89
N PHE A 300 9.15 16.86 4.36
CA PHE A 300 9.91 15.81 5.02
C PHE A 300 11.19 15.54 4.22
N ILE A 301 12.35 15.48 4.90
CA ILE A 301 13.65 15.23 4.24
C ILE A 301 13.74 13.73 3.91
N PRO A 302 13.92 13.35 2.61
CA PRO A 302 14.12 11.95 2.21
C PRO A 302 15.41 11.36 2.78
N TYR A 303 15.44 10.04 2.96
CA TYR A 303 16.60 9.29 3.51
C TYR A 303 17.90 9.47 2.70
N SER A 304 17.79 9.73 1.38
CA SER A 304 18.92 9.87 0.47
C SER A 304 19.76 11.16 0.66
N GLN A 305 19.28 12.10 1.49
CA GLN A 305 19.99 13.37 1.75
C GLN A 305 20.62 13.46 3.16
N THR A 306 20.27 12.54 4.06
CA THR A 306 21.00 12.36 5.31
C THR A 306 22.17 11.42 5.04
N GLY A 307 23.26 11.97 4.50
CA GLY A 307 24.55 11.28 4.41
C GLY A 307 24.86 10.67 5.76
N GLY A 308 25.23 9.39 5.75
CA GLY A 308 25.54 8.64 6.95
C GLY A 308 26.46 9.42 7.88
N TYR A 309 25.98 9.64 9.07
CA TYR A 309 26.84 9.82 10.24
C TYR A 309 26.44 8.73 11.23
N MET A 310 27.42 7.85 11.43
CA MET A 310 27.67 6.80 12.42
C MET A 310 26.54 6.44 13.39
#